data_3fe161cc94a5452208d48c76e92193c4
#
_entry.id   3fe161cc94a5452208d48c76e92193c4
#
_cell.length_a   1.000
_cell.length_b   1.000
_cell.length_c   1.000
_cell.angle_alpha   90.00
_cell.angle_beta   90.00
_cell.angle_gamma   90.00
#
_symmetry.space_group_name_H-M   'P 1'
#
loop_
_entity.id
_entity.type
_entity.pdbx_description
1 polymer ?
#
loop_
_entity_poly.entity_id
_entity_poly.type
_entity_poly.pdbx_seq_one_letter_code
_entity_poly.pdbx_strand_id
1 'polypeptide(L)'
;MVSRASFAGWYRHRYVWVAAILVAVSAGAAVVVRTAGSQAEPADLQGQILTRMRTILEQADPEQHNHAGHDLQQVANGEQTKPAVICGVHVYGYEPSEASKLADVQTVYGFHLCGVAEQKRTWDWAVKLAGPLIMDFSTDPPGIQVVEATEDVIFIDRLRQMFPPKYAEPAQKEALSPSEMVDLRRRYDAAAGL
;
A
#
# COMPACT_ATOMS: atom_id res chain seq x y z
N MET A 1 58.71 -62.51 -16.57
CA MET A 1 58.30 -61.29 -17.32
C MET A 1 56.94 -60.87 -16.87
N VAL A 2 56.86 -59.92 -15.96
CA VAL A 2 55.59 -59.42 -15.42
C VAL A 2 55.34 -58.03 -16.02
N SER A 3 54.29 -57.91 -16.80
CA SER A 3 53.87 -56.73 -17.56
C SER A 3 53.45 -55.61 -16.62
N ARG A 4 54.15 -54.48 -16.63
CA ARG A 4 53.72 -53.23 -15.99
C ARG A 4 52.73 -52.53 -16.94
N ALA A 5 51.44 -52.79 -16.72
CA ALA A 5 50.39 -52.05 -17.45
C ALA A 5 49.65 -51.09 -16.50
N SER A 6 49.84 -49.82 -16.79
CA SER A 6 48.91 -48.73 -16.79
C SER A 6 48.09 -48.43 -15.53
N PHE A 7 48.70 -47.79 -14.54
CA PHE A 7 47.99 -47.00 -13.53
C PHE A 7 47.79 -45.52 -13.91
N ALA A 8 48.18 -45.09 -15.07
CA ALA A 8 48.09 -43.68 -15.51
C ALA A 8 46.71 -43.23 -15.96
N GLY A 9 45.78 -44.16 -16.24
CA GLY A 9 44.42 -43.82 -16.75
C GLY A 9 43.44 -43.40 -15.70
N TRP A 10 43.58 -43.86 -14.45
CA TRP A 10 42.59 -43.65 -13.40
C TRP A 10 42.58 -42.23 -12.84
N TYR A 11 43.75 -41.57 -12.75
CA TYR A 11 43.87 -40.22 -12.21
C TYR A 11 43.27 -39.17 -13.14
N ARG A 12 43.31 -39.35 -14.46
CA ARG A 12 42.76 -38.41 -15.43
C ARG A 12 41.21 -38.34 -15.36
N HIS A 13 40.53 -39.46 -15.07
CA HIS A 13 39.08 -39.48 -14.92
C HIS A 13 38.59 -38.78 -13.65
N ARG A 14 39.34 -38.88 -12.56
CA ARG A 14 38.94 -38.24 -11.30
C ARG A 14 38.95 -36.71 -11.37
N TYR A 15 39.90 -36.12 -12.09
CA TYR A 15 39.95 -34.67 -12.28
C TYR A 15 38.86 -34.16 -13.26
N VAL A 16 38.50 -34.98 -14.24
CA VAL A 16 37.38 -34.63 -15.17
C VAL A 16 36.06 -34.56 -14.41
N TRP A 17 35.78 -35.48 -13.50
CA TRP A 17 34.57 -35.45 -12.66
C TRP A 17 34.57 -34.31 -11.67
N VAL A 18 35.68 -33.99 -11.05
CA VAL A 18 35.79 -32.85 -10.14
C VAL A 18 35.59 -31.53 -10.89
N ALA A 19 36.16 -31.38 -12.07
CA ALA A 19 35.94 -30.22 -12.90
C ALA A 19 34.47 -30.07 -13.36
N ALA A 20 33.81 -31.19 -13.72
CA ALA A 20 32.40 -31.19 -14.10
C ALA A 20 31.48 -30.80 -12.93
N ILE A 21 31.78 -31.26 -11.71
CA ILE A 21 31.02 -30.90 -10.51
C ILE A 21 31.24 -29.41 -10.17
N LEU A 22 32.44 -28.89 -10.26
CA LEU A 22 32.73 -27.46 -10.01
C LEU A 22 32.02 -26.54 -11.02
N VAL A 23 31.96 -26.92 -12.31
CA VAL A 23 31.22 -26.17 -13.34
C VAL A 23 29.73 -26.24 -13.10
N ALA A 24 29.19 -27.39 -12.68
CA ALA A 24 27.77 -27.52 -12.36
C ALA A 24 27.36 -26.68 -11.13
N VAL A 25 28.21 -26.63 -10.09
CA VAL A 25 27.97 -25.80 -8.90
C VAL A 25 28.05 -24.31 -9.22
N SER A 26 29.00 -23.88 -10.06
CA SER A 26 29.11 -22.47 -10.46
C SER A 26 27.96 -22.03 -11.38
N ALA A 27 27.47 -22.89 -12.27
CA ALA A 27 26.29 -22.62 -13.09
C ALA A 27 25.01 -22.56 -12.27
N GLY A 28 24.85 -23.44 -11.25
CA GLY A 28 23.74 -23.43 -10.32
C GLY A 28 23.70 -22.17 -9.44
N ALA A 29 24.85 -21.71 -8.95
CA ALA A 29 24.96 -20.48 -8.17
C ALA A 29 24.63 -19.22 -9.00
N ALA A 30 25.00 -19.19 -10.28
CA ALA A 30 24.67 -18.07 -11.16
C ALA A 30 23.16 -18.00 -11.50
N VAL A 31 22.46 -19.14 -11.55
CA VAL A 31 21.02 -19.20 -11.76
C VAL A 31 20.27 -18.76 -10.48
N VAL A 32 20.72 -19.19 -9.30
CA VAL A 32 20.08 -18.80 -8.02
C VAL A 32 20.26 -17.30 -7.74
N VAL A 33 21.40 -16.70 -8.09
CA VAL A 33 21.61 -15.24 -7.93
C VAL A 33 20.77 -14.43 -8.91
N ARG A 34 20.45 -14.96 -10.10
CA ARG A 34 19.55 -14.30 -11.07
C ARG A 34 18.07 -14.39 -10.71
N THR A 35 17.66 -15.38 -9.92
CA THR A 35 16.26 -15.50 -9.45
C THR A 35 16.01 -14.78 -8.12
N ALA A 36 17.06 -14.37 -7.39
CA ALA A 36 16.92 -13.55 -6.18
C ALA A 36 16.73 -12.06 -6.45
N GLY A 37 16.82 -11.62 -7.71
CA GLY A 37 16.39 -10.32 -8.16
C GLY A 37 14.94 -10.39 -8.65
N SER A 38 13.98 -10.73 -7.82
CA SER A 38 12.58 -10.35 -8.07
C SER A 38 12.55 -8.82 -8.11
N GLN A 39 12.75 -8.25 -9.30
CA GLN A 39 12.19 -6.95 -9.58
C GLN A 39 10.70 -7.13 -9.31
N ALA A 40 10.23 -6.58 -8.18
CA ALA A 40 8.79 -6.44 -7.97
C ALA A 40 8.26 -5.83 -9.26
N GLU A 41 7.38 -6.57 -9.93
CA GLU A 41 6.69 -6.08 -11.12
C GLU A 41 6.15 -4.70 -10.75
N PRO A 42 6.44 -3.64 -11.53
CA PRO A 42 6.00 -2.31 -11.14
C PRO A 42 4.51 -2.40 -10.88
N ALA A 43 4.10 -2.02 -9.66
CA ALA A 43 2.69 -2.01 -9.29
C ALA A 43 1.93 -1.34 -10.44
N ASP A 44 0.83 -1.93 -10.88
CA ASP A 44 -0.02 -1.33 -11.88
C ASP A 44 -0.42 0.09 -11.45
N LEU A 45 -0.90 0.91 -12.36
CA LEU A 45 -1.23 2.30 -12.06
C LEU A 45 -2.19 2.40 -10.86
N GLN A 46 -3.16 1.50 -10.76
CA GLN A 46 -4.11 1.46 -9.66
C GLN A 46 -3.43 1.19 -8.32
N GLY A 47 -2.50 0.25 -8.26
CA GLY A 47 -1.70 -0.03 -7.06
C GLY A 47 -0.80 1.15 -6.65
N GLN A 48 -0.27 1.90 -7.63
CA GLN A 48 0.49 3.13 -7.36
C GLN A 48 -0.41 4.23 -6.78
N ILE A 49 -1.61 4.42 -7.34
CA ILE A 49 -2.61 5.38 -6.84
C ILE A 49 -3.01 5.02 -5.41
N LEU A 50 -3.39 3.77 -5.14
CA LEU A 50 -3.73 3.28 -3.80
C LEU A 50 -2.63 3.57 -2.78
N THR A 51 -1.39 3.26 -3.15
CA THR A 51 -0.22 3.49 -2.28
C THR A 51 -0.03 4.98 -2.00
N ARG A 52 -0.13 5.83 -3.02
CA ARG A 52 0.02 7.28 -2.87
C ARG A 52 -1.10 7.87 -2.02
N MET A 53 -2.36 7.52 -2.29
CA MET A 53 -3.51 7.96 -1.47
C MET A 53 -3.30 7.62 0.00
N ARG A 54 -2.98 6.35 0.29
CA ARG A 54 -2.74 5.88 1.66
C ARG A 54 -1.62 6.67 2.34
N THR A 55 -0.49 6.85 1.67
CA THR A 55 0.64 7.61 2.21
C THR A 55 0.26 9.04 2.55
N ILE A 56 -0.47 9.72 1.67
CA ILE A 56 -0.94 11.08 1.90
C ILE A 56 -1.86 11.14 3.13
N LEU A 57 -2.84 10.23 3.23
CA LEU A 57 -3.79 10.19 4.36
C LEU A 57 -3.11 9.88 5.70
N GLU A 58 -2.14 8.96 5.71
CA GLU A 58 -1.41 8.58 6.92
C GLU A 58 -0.41 9.66 7.37
N GLN A 59 0.06 10.51 6.47
CA GLN A 59 0.98 11.61 6.75
C GLN A 59 0.29 12.96 6.94
N ALA A 60 -0.96 13.10 6.48
CA ALA A 60 -1.69 14.35 6.61
C ALA A 60 -1.86 14.74 8.08
N ASP A 61 -1.69 16.04 8.38
CA ASP A 61 -2.00 16.53 9.71
C ASP A 61 -3.50 16.36 9.97
N PRO A 62 -3.92 15.82 11.14
CA PRO A 62 -5.31 15.73 11.51
C PRO A 62 -6.07 17.06 11.41
N GLU A 63 -5.40 18.20 11.58
CA GLU A 63 -5.98 19.52 11.42
C GLU A 63 -6.30 19.88 9.96
N GLN A 64 -5.66 19.23 8.99
CA GLN A 64 -5.96 19.41 7.56
C GLN A 64 -7.19 18.61 7.11
N HIS A 65 -7.58 17.60 7.88
CA HIS A 65 -8.87 16.95 7.74
C HIS A 65 -9.89 17.83 8.45
N ASN A 66 -10.41 18.85 7.76
CA ASN A 66 -11.39 19.79 8.28
C ASN A 66 -12.71 19.08 8.57
N HIS A 67 -12.75 18.29 9.66
CA HIS A 67 -13.92 17.65 10.19
C HIS A 67 -14.49 18.55 11.29
N ALA A 68 -15.64 19.12 11.02
CA ALA A 68 -16.41 19.85 12.00
C ALA A 68 -16.69 18.93 13.20
N GLY A 69 -15.94 19.08 14.29
CA GLY A 69 -16.39 18.60 15.60
C GLY A 69 -15.49 17.72 16.46
N HIS A 70 -14.25 17.42 16.09
CA HIS A 70 -13.37 16.68 16.98
C HIS A 70 -12.08 17.44 17.28
N ASP A 71 -12.08 18.18 18.38
CA ASP A 71 -10.88 18.73 19.01
C ASP A 71 -10.00 17.57 19.49
N LEU A 72 -9.06 17.11 18.67
CA LEU A 72 -8.02 16.16 19.07
C LEU A 72 -6.89 16.84 19.89
N GLN A 73 -7.10 18.09 20.31
CA GLN A 73 -6.10 18.90 21.06
C GLN A 73 -5.89 18.48 22.52
N GLN A 74 -6.58 17.48 23.05
CA GLN A 74 -6.52 17.20 24.51
C GLN A 74 -5.51 16.14 24.96
N VAL A 75 -4.52 15.72 24.17
CA VAL A 75 -3.50 14.76 24.66
C VAL A 75 -2.07 15.30 24.57
N ALA A 76 -1.88 16.60 24.63
CA ALA A 76 -0.55 17.23 24.64
C ALA A 76 -0.08 17.55 26.06
N ASN A 77 -0.02 16.56 26.95
CA ASN A 77 0.71 16.68 28.23
C ASN A 77 1.56 15.42 28.45
N GLY A 78 2.79 15.46 27.95
CA GLY A 78 3.81 14.43 28.11
C GLY A 78 4.43 14.07 26.75
N GLU A 79 5.70 13.73 26.72
CA GLU A 79 6.50 13.24 25.57
C GLU A 79 5.96 11.89 25.00
N GLN A 80 4.67 11.83 24.70
CA GLN A 80 4.09 10.68 24.01
C GLN A 80 4.16 10.95 22.51
N THR A 81 4.87 10.10 21.81
CA THR A 81 4.86 10.05 20.34
C THR A 81 3.41 10.01 19.85
N LYS A 82 3.04 10.97 18.99
CA LYS A 82 1.69 11.04 18.39
C LYS A 82 1.31 9.66 17.81
N PRO A 83 0.14 9.11 18.16
CA PRO A 83 -0.27 7.81 17.65
C PRO A 83 -0.31 7.82 16.13
N ALA A 84 0.08 6.71 15.51
CA ALA A 84 0.03 6.57 14.05
C ALA A 84 -1.42 6.52 13.56
N VAL A 85 -1.70 7.17 12.45
CA VAL A 85 -2.95 7.01 11.69
C VAL A 85 -2.72 5.94 10.64
N ILE A 86 -3.56 4.92 10.61
CA ILE A 86 -3.46 3.80 9.67
C ILE A 86 -4.73 3.77 8.81
N CYS A 87 -4.56 3.85 7.48
CA CYS A 87 -5.65 4.02 6.54
C CYS A 87 -5.78 2.83 5.57
N GLY A 88 -7.01 2.37 5.36
CA GLY A 88 -7.42 1.60 4.19
C GLY A 88 -8.02 2.55 3.16
N VAL A 89 -7.78 2.27 1.89
CA VAL A 89 -8.29 3.06 0.78
C VAL A 89 -8.85 2.16 -0.31
N HIS A 90 -9.90 2.63 -0.99
CA HIS A 90 -10.48 2.01 -2.17
C HIS A 90 -10.62 3.08 -3.26
N VAL A 91 -10.29 2.76 -4.51
CA VAL A 91 -10.32 3.70 -5.64
C VAL A 91 -11.50 3.40 -6.54
N TYR A 92 -12.43 4.33 -6.67
CA TYR A 92 -13.54 4.25 -7.63
C TYR A 92 -13.10 4.63 -9.05
N GLY A 93 -12.11 5.52 -9.17
CA GLY A 93 -11.51 5.94 -10.42
C GLY A 93 -10.69 7.22 -10.29
N TYR A 94 -10.16 7.66 -11.42
CA TYR A 94 -9.28 8.83 -11.49
C TYR A 94 -9.46 9.61 -12.80
N GLU A 95 -8.98 10.84 -12.80
CA GLU A 95 -8.95 11.74 -13.96
C GLU A 95 -7.52 12.29 -14.20
N PRO A 96 -7.13 12.47 -15.47
CA PRO A 96 -7.83 12.00 -16.67
C PRO A 96 -7.84 10.46 -16.76
N SER A 97 -8.94 9.87 -17.26
CA SER A 97 -9.12 8.40 -17.31
C SER A 97 -8.15 7.69 -18.24
N GLU A 98 -7.55 8.41 -19.18
CA GLU A 98 -6.52 7.93 -20.09
C GLU A 98 -5.10 7.96 -19.52
N ALA A 99 -4.90 8.43 -18.28
CA ALA A 99 -3.61 8.44 -17.64
C ALA A 99 -3.01 7.03 -17.60
N SER A 100 -1.77 6.90 -18.05
CA SER A 100 -1.03 5.63 -18.11
C SER A 100 0.04 5.49 -17.02
N LYS A 101 0.34 6.56 -16.32
CA LYS A 101 1.32 6.62 -15.22
C LYS A 101 0.85 7.59 -14.14
N LEU A 102 1.32 7.38 -12.93
CA LEU A 102 0.91 8.15 -11.75
C LEU A 102 1.11 9.66 -11.89
N ALA A 103 2.14 10.09 -12.60
CA ALA A 103 2.44 11.51 -12.82
C ALA A 103 1.39 12.25 -13.67
N ASP A 104 0.58 11.51 -14.44
CA ASP A 104 -0.46 12.06 -15.31
C ASP A 104 -1.82 12.10 -14.58
N VAL A 105 -1.95 11.45 -13.42
CA VAL A 105 -3.18 11.44 -12.61
C VAL A 105 -3.29 12.75 -11.84
N GLN A 106 -4.38 13.48 -12.05
CA GLN A 106 -4.64 14.75 -11.38
C GLN A 106 -5.63 14.61 -10.23
N THR A 107 -6.73 13.90 -10.43
CA THR A 107 -7.78 13.75 -9.43
C THR A 107 -8.10 12.28 -9.22
N VAL A 108 -8.24 11.87 -7.97
CA VAL A 108 -8.66 10.51 -7.61
C VAL A 108 -9.94 10.57 -6.79
N TYR A 109 -10.90 9.72 -7.13
CA TYR A 109 -12.16 9.51 -6.41
C TYR A 109 -12.08 8.18 -5.68
N GLY A 110 -12.26 8.18 -4.39
CA GLY A 110 -12.10 6.98 -3.61
C GLY A 110 -12.83 7.00 -2.27
N PHE A 111 -12.60 5.96 -1.50
CA PHE A 111 -13.07 5.80 -0.12
C PHE A 111 -11.88 5.64 0.81
N HIS A 112 -11.98 6.16 2.02
CA HIS A 112 -11.02 5.93 3.08
C HIS A 112 -11.68 5.43 4.35
N LEU A 113 -10.95 4.61 5.09
CA LEU A 113 -11.25 4.25 6.47
C LEU A 113 -9.93 4.29 7.25
N CYS A 114 -9.79 5.27 8.11
CA CYS A 114 -8.59 5.47 8.91
C CYS A 114 -8.87 5.19 10.39
N GLY A 115 -7.90 4.62 11.09
CA GLY A 115 -7.97 4.40 12.53
C GLY A 115 -6.72 4.94 13.22
N VAL A 116 -6.90 5.56 14.41
CA VAL A 116 -5.79 6.03 15.25
C VAL A 116 -5.26 4.86 16.07
N ALA A 117 -4.02 4.43 15.79
CA ALA A 117 -3.39 3.27 16.40
C ALA A 117 -2.72 3.63 17.74
N GLU A 118 -3.54 3.79 18.78
CA GLU A 118 -3.03 3.94 20.14
C GLU A 118 -2.49 2.61 20.67
N GLN A 119 -1.42 2.67 21.48
CA GLN A 119 -0.77 1.48 22.03
C GLN A 119 -1.75 0.57 22.77
N LYS A 120 -1.77 -0.72 22.43
CA LYS A 120 -2.63 -1.78 23.00
C LYS A 120 -4.15 -1.54 22.83
N ARG A 121 -4.57 -0.58 22.02
CA ARG A 121 -5.98 -0.38 21.70
C ARG A 121 -6.37 -1.23 20.49
N THR A 122 -7.33 -2.11 20.67
CA THR A 122 -7.84 -2.93 19.57
C THR A 122 -8.65 -2.10 18.57
N TRP A 123 -8.70 -2.56 17.32
CA TRP A 123 -9.42 -1.89 16.24
C TRP A 123 -10.86 -1.49 16.60
N ASP A 124 -11.58 -2.34 17.33
CA ASP A 124 -13.00 -2.11 17.64
C ASP A 124 -13.20 -0.86 18.53
N TRP A 125 -12.21 -0.49 19.32
CA TRP A 125 -12.19 0.68 20.19
C TRP A 125 -11.40 1.86 19.64
N ALA A 126 -10.82 1.74 18.47
CA ALA A 126 -10.08 2.83 17.84
C ALA A 126 -11.00 3.98 17.44
N VAL A 127 -10.50 5.21 17.53
CA VAL A 127 -11.12 6.35 16.86
C VAL A 127 -10.94 6.15 15.35
N LYS A 128 -12.03 6.25 14.61
CA LYS A 128 -12.06 5.98 13.17
C LYS A 128 -12.73 7.12 12.42
N LEU A 129 -12.28 7.31 11.20
CA LEU A 129 -12.84 8.21 10.23
C LEU A 129 -13.01 7.49 8.91
N ALA A 130 -14.18 7.61 8.28
CA ALA A 130 -14.48 6.93 7.04
C ALA A 130 -15.39 7.75 6.14
N GLY A 131 -15.21 7.64 4.85
CA GLY A 131 -16.10 8.24 3.86
C GLY A 131 -15.51 8.29 2.47
N PRO A 132 -16.34 8.60 1.45
CA PRO A 132 -15.85 8.95 0.14
C PRO A 132 -15.07 10.26 0.18
N LEU A 133 -14.03 10.34 -0.65
CA LEU A 133 -13.19 11.54 -0.76
C LEU A 133 -12.73 11.76 -2.21
N ILE A 134 -12.39 13.01 -2.48
CA ILE A 134 -11.67 13.44 -3.67
C ILE A 134 -10.26 13.83 -3.25
N MET A 135 -9.25 13.34 -3.95
CA MET A 135 -7.86 13.71 -3.73
C MET A 135 -7.30 14.37 -4.98
N ASP A 136 -6.82 15.59 -4.84
CA ASP A 136 -6.19 16.37 -5.92
C ASP A 136 -4.68 16.19 -5.84
N PHE A 137 -4.12 15.46 -6.82
CA PHE A 137 -2.69 15.23 -6.93
C PHE A 137 -1.95 16.34 -7.68
N SER A 138 -2.67 17.29 -8.26
CA SER A 138 -2.07 18.41 -9.01
C SER A 138 -1.55 19.53 -8.11
N THR A 139 -1.90 19.52 -6.83
CA THR A 139 -1.43 20.49 -5.83
C THR A 139 -0.34 19.91 -4.92
N ASP A 140 0.45 20.79 -4.30
CA ASP A 140 1.46 20.42 -3.30
C ASP A 140 1.31 21.33 -2.06
N PRO A 141 0.89 20.79 -0.90
CA PRO A 141 0.49 19.40 -0.69
C PRO A 141 -0.79 19.01 -1.45
N PRO A 142 -1.01 17.69 -1.69
CA PRO A 142 -2.22 17.21 -2.34
C PRO A 142 -3.48 17.62 -1.58
N GLY A 143 -4.48 18.13 -2.34
CA GLY A 143 -5.77 18.53 -1.77
C GLY A 143 -6.61 17.32 -1.39
N ILE A 144 -7.29 17.37 -0.23
CA ILE A 144 -8.20 16.33 0.24
C ILE A 144 -9.58 16.97 0.50
N GLN A 145 -10.63 16.42 -0.12
CA GLN A 145 -12.00 16.83 0.10
C GLN A 145 -12.85 15.61 0.46
N VAL A 146 -13.33 15.56 1.70
CA VAL A 146 -14.20 14.47 2.18
C VAL A 146 -15.66 14.84 1.91
N VAL A 147 -16.47 13.84 1.56
CA VAL A 147 -17.93 14.03 1.41
C VAL A 147 -18.56 14.01 2.78
N GLU A 148 -19.09 15.13 3.20
CA GLU A 148 -19.80 15.30 4.47
C GLU A 148 -21.20 15.88 4.24
N ALA A 149 -22.17 15.39 5.01
CA ALA A 149 -23.47 16.03 5.10
C ALA A 149 -23.34 17.37 5.82
N THR A 150 -24.18 18.33 5.45
CA THR A 150 -24.34 19.61 6.18
C THR A 150 -25.77 19.74 6.69
N GLU A 151 -26.06 20.81 7.40
CA GLU A 151 -27.43 21.08 7.86
C GLU A 151 -28.43 21.17 6.70
N ASP A 152 -27.98 21.70 5.55
CA ASP A 152 -28.81 21.96 4.38
C ASP A 152 -28.72 20.87 3.30
N VAL A 153 -27.68 20.02 3.30
CA VAL A 153 -27.43 19.06 2.24
C VAL A 153 -27.18 17.68 2.82
N ILE A 154 -28.06 16.73 2.52
CA ILE A 154 -27.89 15.33 2.93
C ILE A 154 -26.71 14.68 2.20
N PHE A 155 -26.13 13.66 2.81
CA PHE A 155 -24.92 12.97 2.31
C PHE A 155 -25.00 12.56 0.83
N ILE A 156 -26.14 11.96 0.42
CA ILE A 156 -26.30 11.46 -0.94
C ILE A 156 -26.30 12.58 -1.99
N ASP A 157 -26.88 13.72 -1.67
CA ASP A 157 -26.92 14.86 -2.57
C ASP A 157 -25.56 15.54 -2.61
N ARG A 158 -24.86 15.60 -1.47
CA ARG A 158 -23.49 16.10 -1.40
C ARG A 158 -22.53 15.23 -2.24
N LEU A 159 -22.62 13.90 -2.13
CA LEU A 159 -21.84 12.97 -2.94
C LEU A 159 -22.07 13.21 -4.44
N ARG A 160 -23.34 13.34 -4.87
CA ARG A 160 -23.69 13.60 -6.27
C ARG A 160 -23.24 14.97 -6.78
N GLN A 161 -23.15 15.96 -5.91
CA GLN A 161 -22.61 17.28 -6.25
C GLN A 161 -21.10 17.26 -6.43
N MET A 162 -20.39 16.46 -5.64
CA MET A 162 -18.93 16.42 -5.63
C MET A 162 -18.37 15.42 -6.66
N PHE A 163 -19.03 14.29 -6.88
CA PHE A 163 -18.54 13.20 -7.71
C PHE A 163 -19.17 13.19 -9.10
N PRO A 164 -18.40 12.97 -10.17
CA PRO A 164 -18.96 12.62 -11.46
C PRO A 164 -19.90 11.39 -11.34
N PRO A 165 -21.01 11.34 -12.11
CA PRO A 165 -22.00 10.25 -11.98
C PRO A 165 -21.40 8.85 -12.05
N LYS A 166 -20.39 8.63 -12.89
CA LYS A 166 -19.69 7.34 -13.05
C LYS A 166 -18.94 6.86 -11.79
N TYR A 167 -18.57 7.77 -10.89
CA TYR A 167 -17.91 7.46 -9.62
C TYR A 167 -18.84 7.60 -8.43
N ALA A 168 -19.90 8.44 -8.55
CA ALA A 168 -20.89 8.60 -7.51
C ALA A 168 -21.72 7.33 -7.30
N GLU A 169 -21.97 6.53 -8.34
CA GLU A 169 -22.73 5.29 -8.22
C GLU A 169 -22.01 4.21 -7.40
N PRO A 170 -20.74 3.83 -7.70
CA PRO A 170 -20.00 2.91 -6.83
C PRO A 170 -19.81 3.48 -5.43
N ALA A 171 -19.52 4.78 -5.27
CA ALA A 171 -19.32 5.40 -3.96
C ALA A 171 -20.54 5.34 -3.02
N GLN A 172 -21.74 5.11 -3.55
CA GLN A 172 -22.95 4.86 -2.75
C GLN A 172 -23.06 3.43 -2.22
N LYS A 173 -22.36 2.48 -2.84
CA LYS A 173 -22.56 1.05 -2.62
C LYS A 173 -21.31 0.34 -2.06
N GLU A 174 -20.16 0.90 -2.34
CA GLU A 174 -18.87 0.26 -2.11
C GLU A 174 -18.05 1.04 -1.07
N ALA A 175 -17.49 0.30 -0.14
CA ALA A 175 -16.48 0.75 0.82
C ALA A 175 -15.19 -0.05 0.57
N LEU A 176 -14.41 -0.34 1.61
CA LEU A 176 -13.27 -1.25 1.49
C LEU A 176 -13.74 -2.66 1.16
N SER A 177 -13.07 -3.31 0.22
CA SER A 177 -13.24 -4.73 -0.05
C SER A 177 -12.79 -5.58 1.15
N PRO A 178 -13.19 -6.85 1.25
CA PRO A 178 -12.73 -7.74 2.33
C PRO A 178 -11.21 -7.84 2.43
N SER A 179 -10.49 -7.85 1.31
CA SER A 179 -9.03 -7.91 1.28
C SER A 179 -8.37 -6.61 1.78
N GLU A 180 -8.90 -5.46 1.39
CA GLU A 180 -8.46 -4.14 1.88
C GLU A 180 -8.70 -4.00 3.39
N MET A 181 -9.83 -4.50 3.90
CA MET A 181 -10.13 -4.54 5.34
C MET A 181 -9.16 -5.42 6.11
N VAL A 182 -8.82 -6.60 5.59
CA VAL A 182 -7.84 -7.50 6.22
C VAL A 182 -6.46 -6.85 6.28
N ASP A 183 -6.02 -6.21 5.19
CA ASP A 183 -4.74 -5.49 5.17
C ASP A 183 -4.74 -4.31 6.15
N LEU A 184 -5.80 -3.52 6.18
CA LEU A 184 -5.95 -2.40 7.11
C LEU A 184 -5.83 -2.87 8.55
N ARG A 185 -6.59 -3.90 8.96
CA ARG A 185 -6.56 -4.42 10.33
C ARG A 185 -5.18 -4.96 10.71
N ARG A 186 -4.55 -5.73 9.84
CA ARG A 186 -3.19 -6.25 10.06
C ARG A 186 -2.17 -5.13 10.31
N ARG A 187 -2.22 -4.05 9.50
CA ARG A 187 -1.32 -2.90 9.65
C ARG A 187 -1.63 -2.10 10.92
N TYR A 188 -2.91 -1.96 11.26
CA TYR A 188 -3.35 -1.31 12.48
C TYR A 188 -2.85 -2.08 13.71
N ASP A 189 -3.05 -3.40 13.78
CA ASP A 189 -2.62 -4.23 14.90
C ASP A 189 -1.10 -4.14 15.11
N ALA A 190 -0.33 -4.19 14.01
CA ALA A 190 1.12 -4.01 14.07
C ALA A 190 1.52 -2.63 14.63
N ALA A 191 0.85 -1.56 14.23
CA ALA A 191 1.11 -0.21 14.72
C ALA A 191 0.68 -0.01 16.18
N ALA A 192 -0.41 -0.65 16.62
CA ALA A 192 -0.88 -0.64 18.00
C ALA A 192 -0.09 -1.58 18.93
N GLY A 193 0.82 -2.40 18.41
CA GLY A 193 1.62 -3.37 19.17
C GLY A 193 0.80 -4.55 19.68
N LEU A 194 -0.16 -5.03 18.87
CA LEU A 194 -1.04 -6.18 19.14
C LEU A 194 -0.54 -7.43 18.42
#